data_0fc2a0a31ab32fdba085e42e37a9928c
#
_entry.id   0fc2a0a31ab32fdba085e42e37a9928c
#
_cell.length_a   1.000
_cell.length_b   1.000
_cell.length_c   1.000
_cell.angle_alpha   90.00
_cell.angle_beta   90.00
_cell.angle_gamma   90.00
#
_symmetry.space_group_name_H-M   'P 1'
#
loop_
_entity.id
_entity.type
_entity.pdbx_description
1 polymer ?
#
loop_
_entity_poly.entity_id
_entity_poly.type
_entity_poly.pdbx_seq_one_letter_code
_entity_poly.pdbx_strand_id
1 'polypeptide(L)'
;MEVCIDHIAELYLFEYYENPKEYSLAPMDRLLERKKKAEEEMKRGGYVAALQNYEKALELNPADTEIRLAMLRCCYHLGRMEELHEKTLQLYPYVCTRQELAAYYRWLGCWYLESYQPELSACVNRYSLLFAPSEQAEHNIRYLETALKRKLAEDSVAELQKKLREADIPLHASDVTMALLVKAGEEAEGRSLWQQALDCYRMVYDLTQDEEIAQRIRRLS
;
A
#
# COMPACT_ATOMS: atom_id res chain seq x y z
N MET A 1 21.73 -9.99 6.90
CA MET A 1 20.74 -9.27 7.75
C MET A 1 19.74 -10.24 8.35
N GLU A 2 19.09 -9.89 9.46
CA GLU A 2 17.99 -10.70 10.03
C GLU A 2 16.65 -10.05 9.68
N VAL A 3 15.69 -10.85 9.21
CA VAL A 3 14.33 -10.39 8.87
C VAL A 3 13.27 -11.24 9.56
N CYS A 4 12.16 -10.62 9.91
CA CYS A 4 11.00 -11.23 10.56
C CYS A 4 9.86 -11.31 9.54
N ILE A 5 9.89 -12.34 8.71
CA ILE A 5 8.91 -12.59 7.65
C ILE A 5 8.40 -14.03 7.83
N ASP A 6 7.09 -14.22 7.93
CA ASP A 6 6.46 -15.53 8.10
C ASP A 6 5.47 -15.87 6.98
N HIS A 7 5.16 -14.90 6.11
CA HIS A 7 4.30 -15.10 4.95
C HIS A 7 5.10 -15.13 3.65
N ILE A 8 4.85 -16.15 2.82
CA ILE A 8 5.60 -16.38 1.57
C ILE A 8 5.48 -15.22 0.58
N ALA A 9 4.34 -14.52 0.53
CA ALA A 9 4.17 -13.35 -0.32
C ALA A 9 5.17 -12.24 0.04
N GLU A 10 5.27 -11.90 1.33
CA GLU A 10 6.22 -10.90 1.81
C GLU A 10 7.66 -11.31 1.54
N LEU A 11 7.98 -12.61 1.67
CA LEU A 11 9.31 -13.14 1.39
C LEU A 11 9.69 -12.92 -0.08
N TYR A 12 8.78 -13.21 -1.02
CA TYR A 12 9.01 -13.00 -2.46
C TYR A 12 9.17 -11.53 -2.81
N LEU A 13 8.37 -10.64 -2.21
CA LEU A 13 8.49 -9.20 -2.38
C LEU A 13 9.81 -8.67 -1.83
N PHE A 14 10.20 -9.10 -0.63
CA PHE A 14 11.46 -8.76 0.00
C PHE A 14 12.64 -9.19 -0.85
N GLU A 15 12.71 -10.46 -1.25
CA GLU A 15 13.81 -10.98 -2.07
C GLU A 15 13.95 -10.24 -3.41
N TYR A 16 12.84 -9.87 -4.03
CA TYR A 16 12.87 -9.20 -5.33
C TYR A 16 13.22 -7.71 -5.22
N TYR A 17 12.53 -6.98 -4.34
CA TYR A 17 12.67 -5.52 -4.29
C TYR A 17 13.87 -5.05 -3.47
N GLU A 18 14.22 -5.75 -2.40
CA GLU A 18 15.39 -5.41 -1.57
C GLU A 18 16.66 -6.11 -2.08
N ASN A 19 16.53 -7.17 -2.86
CA ASN A 19 17.63 -7.94 -3.47
C ASN A 19 18.79 -8.23 -2.47
N PRO A 20 18.51 -8.83 -1.30
CA PRO A 20 19.50 -9.03 -0.25
C PRO A 20 20.55 -10.05 -0.69
N LYS A 21 21.85 -9.77 -0.41
CA LYS A 21 22.92 -10.74 -0.69
C LYS A 21 22.81 -11.98 0.20
N GLU A 22 22.56 -11.77 1.48
CA GLU A 22 22.41 -12.82 2.49
C GLU A 22 21.44 -12.33 3.58
N TYR A 23 20.55 -13.22 4.03
CA TYR A 23 19.66 -12.96 5.14
C TYR A 23 19.36 -14.26 5.91
N SER A 24 18.83 -14.11 7.12
CA SER A 24 18.29 -15.19 7.94
C SER A 24 16.94 -14.79 8.51
N LEU A 25 16.03 -15.76 8.65
CA LEU A 25 14.73 -15.53 9.28
C LEU A 25 14.89 -15.48 10.78
N ALA A 26 14.32 -14.46 11.41
CA ALA A 26 14.28 -14.26 12.86
C ALA A 26 12.84 -14.42 13.38
N PRO A 27 12.65 -14.70 14.67
CA PRO A 27 11.32 -14.80 15.27
C PRO A 27 10.53 -13.51 15.15
N MET A 28 9.22 -13.62 14.90
CA MET A 28 8.29 -12.50 14.71
C MET A 28 8.14 -11.59 15.95
N ASP A 29 8.46 -12.10 17.14
CA ASP A 29 8.33 -11.33 18.40
C ASP A 29 9.03 -9.97 18.35
N ARG A 30 10.19 -9.89 17.70
CA ARG A 30 10.97 -8.65 17.55
C ARG A 30 10.24 -7.61 16.72
N LEU A 31 9.60 -8.03 15.63
CA LEU A 31 8.79 -7.17 14.77
C LEU A 31 7.56 -6.69 15.52
N LEU A 32 6.82 -7.61 16.15
CA LEU A 32 5.61 -7.33 16.92
C LEU A 32 5.87 -6.35 18.07
N GLU A 33 6.99 -6.50 18.79
CA GLU A 33 7.40 -5.56 19.83
C GLU A 33 7.62 -4.15 19.28
N ARG A 34 8.27 -4.00 18.12
CA ARG A 34 8.50 -2.71 17.47
C ARG A 34 7.20 -2.07 16.99
N LYS A 35 6.33 -2.86 16.33
CA LYS A 35 4.99 -2.39 15.92
C LYS A 35 4.19 -1.90 17.12
N LYS A 36 4.14 -2.67 18.20
CA LYS A 36 3.42 -2.28 19.42
C LYS A 36 3.93 -0.97 20.03
N LYS A 37 5.26 -0.82 20.15
CA LYS A 37 5.84 0.44 20.65
C LYS A 37 5.47 1.64 19.77
N ALA A 38 5.54 1.47 18.46
CA ALA A 38 5.16 2.52 17.51
C ALA A 38 3.68 2.90 17.63
N GLU A 39 2.78 1.92 17.75
CA GLU A 39 1.34 2.15 17.95
C GLU A 39 1.03 2.85 19.27
N GLU A 40 1.72 2.51 20.35
CA GLU A 40 1.58 3.19 21.65
C GLU A 40 1.99 4.67 21.55
N GLU A 41 3.09 4.96 20.86
CA GLU A 41 3.51 6.32 20.59
C GLU A 41 2.51 7.08 19.68
N MET A 42 1.98 6.44 18.64
CA MET A 42 0.92 7.01 17.81
C MET A 42 -0.30 7.42 18.64
N LYS A 43 -0.77 6.54 19.54
CA LYS A 43 -1.92 6.81 20.43
C LYS A 43 -1.69 8.00 21.37
N ARG A 44 -0.43 8.27 21.72
CA ARG A 44 -0.04 9.40 22.56
C ARG A 44 0.26 10.69 21.78
N GLY A 45 0.18 10.66 20.45
CA GLY A 45 0.56 11.76 19.57
C GLY A 45 2.08 11.93 19.42
N GLY A 46 2.87 10.96 19.87
CA GLY A 46 4.34 10.95 19.76
C GLY A 46 4.82 10.54 18.37
N TYR A 47 4.37 11.22 17.31
CA TYR A 47 4.57 10.83 15.93
C TYR A 47 6.05 10.69 15.53
N VAL A 48 6.97 11.45 16.10
CA VAL A 48 8.41 11.31 15.85
C VAL A 48 8.92 9.97 16.39
N ALA A 49 8.59 9.63 17.63
CA ALA A 49 9.00 8.37 18.24
C ALA A 49 8.31 7.17 17.56
N ALA A 50 7.04 7.33 17.16
CA ALA A 50 6.32 6.32 16.39
C ALA A 50 7.01 6.04 15.06
N LEU A 51 7.34 7.08 14.27
CA LEU A 51 8.04 6.96 12.99
C LEU A 51 9.37 6.21 13.15
N GLN A 52 10.19 6.58 14.13
CA GLN A 52 11.46 5.90 14.40
C GLN A 52 11.30 4.40 14.76
N ASN A 53 10.23 4.04 15.49
CA ASN A 53 9.96 2.65 15.80
C ASN A 53 9.44 1.90 14.56
N TYR A 54 8.63 2.53 13.71
CA TYR A 54 8.18 1.95 12.43
C TYR A 54 9.37 1.77 11.46
N GLU A 55 10.30 2.71 11.38
CA GLU A 55 11.53 2.56 10.58
C GLU A 55 12.32 1.32 11.02
N LYS A 56 12.52 1.13 12.32
CA LYS A 56 13.17 -0.06 12.87
C LYS A 56 12.36 -1.35 12.66
N ALA A 57 11.04 -1.26 12.62
CA ALA A 57 10.18 -2.39 12.27
C ALA A 57 10.28 -2.73 10.78
N LEU A 58 10.35 -1.71 9.91
CA LEU A 58 10.50 -1.89 8.47
C LEU A 58 11.86 -2.52 8.11
N GLU A 59 12.93 -2.24 8.87
CA GLU A 59 14.24 -2.92 8.73
C GLU A 59 14.12 -4.43 8.99
N LEU A 60 13.18 -4.85 9.86
CA LEU A 60 12.92 -6.27 10.16
C LEU A 60 11.97 -6.92 9.15
N ASN A 61 11.01 -6.19 8.59
CA ASN A 61 10.15 -6.65 7.50
C ASN A 61 9.94 -5.54 6.47
N PRO A 62 10.82 -5.43 5.47
CA PRO A 62 10.70 -4.41 4.42
C PRO A 62 9.43 -4.54 3.56
N ALA A 63 8.79 -5.71 3.52
CA ALA A 63 7.58 -5.95 2.74
C ALA A 63 6.27 -5.64 3.48
N ASP A 64 6.32 -5.30 4.78
CA ASP A 64 5.12 -5.01 5.59
C ASP A 64 4.47 -3.68 5.17
N THR A 65 3.35 -3.77 4.44
CA THR A 65 2.58 -2.61 3.95
C THR A 65 1.87 -1.86 5.07
N GLU A 66 1.47 -2.51 6.16
CA GLU A 66 0.88 -1.83 7.32
C GLU A 66 1.85 -0.85 7.97
N ILE A 67 3.12 -1.27 8.12
CA ILE A 67 4.19 -0.40 8.64
C ILE A 67 4.39 0.78 7.70
N ARG A 68 4.49 0.54 6.39
CA ARG A 68 4.65 1.62 5.39
C ARG A 68 3.49 2.62 5.46
N LEU A 69 2.26 2.15 5.53
CA LEU A 69 1.07 3.00 5.69
C LEU A 69 1.04 3.75 7.03
N ALA A 70 1.51 3.13 8.12
CA ALA A 70 1.61 3.79 9.42
C ALA A 70 2.67 4.91 9.41
N MET A 71 3.79 4.73 8.72
CA MET A 71 4.80 5.76 8.52
C MET A 71 4.25 6.97 7.77
N LEU A 72 3.42 6.75 6.73
CA LEU A 72 2.75 7.86 6.02
C LEU A 72 1.84 8.67 6.94
N ARG A 73 1.10 8.01 7.84
CA ARG A 73 0.31 8.71 8.87
C ARG A 73 1.18 9.55 9.79
N CYS A 74 2.34 9.04 10.22
CA CYS A 74 3.29 9.81 11.02
C CYS A 74 3.79 11.05 10.27
N CYS A 75 4.23 10.89 9.01
CA CYS A 75 4.70 12.00 8.17
C CYS A 75 3.63 13.07 8.00
N TYR A 76 2.38 12.67 7.75
CA TYR A 76 1.25 13.58 7.63
C TYR A 76 1.04 14.42 8.90
N HIS A 77 0.98 13.78 10.06
CA HIS A 77 0.81 14.49 11.34
C HIS A 77 2.00 15.39 11.70
N LEU A 78 3.18 15.08 11.20
CA LEU A 78 4.38 15.89 11.37
C LEU A 78 4.52 17.04 10.34
N GLY A 79 3.62 17.12 9.36
CA GLY A 79 3.71 18.08 8.26
C GLY A 79 4.91 17.83 7.31
N ARG A 80 5.46 16.61 7.29
CA ARG A 80 6.61 16.24 6.47
C ARG A 80 6.15 15.77 5.08
N MET A 81 5.64 16.69 4.27
CA MET A 81 4.94 16.34 3.03
C MET A 81 5.86 15.77 1.95
N GLU A 82 7.09 16.25 1.81
CA GLU A 82 8.07 15.68 0.87
C GLU A 82 8.42 14.24 1.25
N GLU A 83 8.68 13.98 2.52
CA GLU A 83 8.95 12.63 3.03
C GLU A 83 7.73 11.70 2.86
N LEU A 84 6.51 12.22 3.06
CA LEU A 84 5.26 11.50 2.79
C LEU A 84 5.18 11.09 1.32
N HIS A 85 5.47 12.01 0.41
CA HIS A 85 5.45 11.72 -1.03
C HIS A 85 6.46 10.64 -1.41
N GLU A 86 7.71 10.78 -1.00
CA GLU A 86 8.76 9.78 -1.26
C GLU A 86 8.36 8.38 -0.74
N LYS A 87 7.89 8.32 0.52
CA LYS A 87 7.43 7.06 1.12
C LYS A 87 6.16 6.51 0.43
N THR A 88 5.29 7.38 -0.09
CA THR A 88 4.13 6.94 -0.87
C THR A 88 4.57 6.26 -2.17
N LEU A 89 5.53 6.84 -2.89
CA LEU A 89 6.08 6.22 -4.09
C LEU A 89 6.77 4.87 -3.78
N GLN A 90 7.50 4.80 -2.66
CA GLN A 90 8.13 3.55 -2.18
C GLN A 90 7.13 2.49 -1.72
N LEU A 91 5.89 2.85 -1.37
CA LEU A 91 4.84 1.89 -1.04
C LEU A 91 4.34 1.12 -2.27
N TYR A 92 4.28 1.76 -3.44
CA TYR A 92 3.63 1.22 -4.63
C TYR A 92 4.05 -0.21 -5.01
N PRO A 93 5.35 -0.58 -5.01
CA PRO A 93 5.79 -1.93 -5.31
C PRO A 93 5.24 -3.01 -4.37
N TYR A 94 4.85 -2.65 -3.16
CA TYR A 94 4.38 -3.58 -2.12
C TYR A 94 2.86 -3.67 -2.02
N VAL A 95 2.12 -2.93 -2.85
CA VAL A 95 0.65 -2.93 -2.84
C VAL A 95 0.12 -4.26 -3.37
N CYS A 96 -0.59 -5.01 -2.52
CA CYS A 96 -1.10 -6.35 -2.78
C CYS A 96 -2.63 -6.45 -2.72
N THR A 97 -3.33 -5.41 -2.24
CA THR A 97 -4.78 -5.42 -2.08
C THR A 97 -5.42 -4.15 -2.63
N ARG A 98 -6.73 -4.23 -2.94
CA ARG A 98 -7.52 -3.04 -3.36
C ARG A 98 -7.49 -1.95 -2.30
N GLN A 99 -7.52 -2.31 -1.03
CA GLN A 99 -7.49 -1.33 0.07
C GLN A 99 -6.16 -0.58 0.13
N GLU A 100 -5.04 -1.28 -0.05
CA GLU A 100 -3.70 -0.67 -0.09
C GLU A 100 -3.53 0.21 -1.33
N LEU A 101 -4.03 -0.23 -2.50
CA LEU A 101 -4.01 0.57 -3.72
C LEU A 101 -4.84 1.84 -3.57
N ALA A 102 -6.02 1.74 -2.96
CA ALA A 102 -6.82 2.92 -2.63
C ALA A 102 -6.10 3.84 -1.64
N ALA A 103 -5.41 3.29 -0.64
CA ALA A 103 -4.61 4.07 0.30
C ALA A 103 -3.45 4.79 -0.39
N TYR A 104 -2.74 4.12 -1.30
CA TYR A 104 -1.70 4.73 -2.14
C TYR A 104 -2.20 5.98 -2.86
N TYR A 105 -3.34 5.90 -3.56
CA TYR A 105 -3.92 7.07 -4.25
C TYR A 105 -4.34 8.17 -3.28
N ARG A 106 -4.89 7.82 -2.11
CA ARG A 106 -5.28 8.82 -1.09
C ARG A 106 -4.08 9.57 -0.54
N TRP A 107 -2.94 8.91 -0.31
CA TRP A 107 -1.72 9.54 0.15
C TRP A 107 -1.12 10.45 -0.92
N LEU A 108 -1.15 10.05 -2.20
CA LEU A 108 -0.85 10.97 -3.31
C LEU A 108 -1.79 12.17 -3.29
N GLY A 109 -3.08 11.96 -3.03
CA GLY A 109 -4.07 13.03 -2.92
C GLY A 109 -3.75 14.04 -1.82
N CYS A 110 -3.24 13.59 -0.69
CA CYS A 110 -2.78 14.48 0.39
C CYS A 110 -1.59 15.32 -0.07
N TRP A 111 -0.60 14.70 -0.72
CA TRP A 111 0.56 15.44 -1.21
C TRP A 111 0.19 16.45 -2.32
N TYR A 112 -0.66 16.06 -3.29
CA TYR A 112 -1.11 16.98 -4.33
C TYR A 112 -1.92 18.16 -3.79
N LEU A 113 -2.66 17.98 -2.69
CA LEU A 113 -3.36 19.07 -2.01
C LEU A 113 -2.37 20.09 -1.46
N GLU A 114 -1.36 19.65 -0.73
CA GLU A 114 -0.32 20.49 -0.13
C GLU A 114 0.60 21.12 -1.20
N SER A 115 0.76 20.47 -2.35
CA SER A 115 1.52 20.97 -3.51
C SER A 115 0.72 21.93 -4.40
N TYR A 116 -0.45 22.38 -3.95
CA TYR A 116 -1.34 23.30 -4.71
C TYR A 116 -1.78 22.76 -6.08
N GLN A 117 -2.02 21.44 -6.19
CA GLN A 117 -2.53 20.77 -7.37
C GLN A 117 -3.93 20.16 -7.11
N PRO A 118 -4.96 21.01 -6.90
CA PRO A 118 -6.26 20.56 -6.41
C PRO A 118 -7.01 19.63 -7.37
N GLU A 119 -6.87 19.82 -8.67
CA GLU A 119 -7.50 18.99 -9.70
C GLU A 119 -6.93 17.56 -9.67
N LEU A 120 -5.61 17.45 -9.53
CA LEU A 120 -4.94 16.15 -9.45
C LEU A 120 -5.22 15.46 -8.11
N SER A 121 -5.24 16.23 -7.01
CA SER A 121 -5.68 15.74 -5.69
C SER A 121 -7.10 15.17 -5.76
N ALA A 122 -8.06 15.88 -6.36
CA ALA A 122 -9.41 15.39 -6.53
C ALA A 122 -9.47 14.14 -7.44
N CYS A 123 -8.68 14.13 -8.52
CA CYS A 123 -8.60 13.01 -9.45
C CYS A 123 -8.17 11.71 -8.74
N VAL A 124 -7.05 11.72 -8.00
CA VAL A 124 -6.56 10.54 -7.30
C VAL A 124 -7.47 10.10 -6.15
N ASN A 125 -8.10 11.06 -5.42
CA ASN A 125 -9.09 10.73 -4.40
C ASN A 125 -10.32 10.03 -5.02
N ARG A 126 -10.87 10.54 -6.12
CA ARG A 126 -11.98 9.90 -6.86
C ARG A 126 -11.58 8.53 -7.39
N TYR A 127 -10.38 8.41 -7.96
CA TYR A 127 -9.89 7.14 -8.48
C TYR A 127 -9.72 6.10 -7.37
N SER A 128 -9.30 6.51 -6.17
CA SER A 128 -9.20 5.63 -5.01
C SER A 128 -10.54 4.97 -4.63
N LEU A 129 -11.67 5.66 -4.83
CA LEU A 129 -13.02 5.17 -4.51
C LEU A 129 -13.45 4.00 -5.41
N LEU A 130 -12.81 3.81 -6.58
CA LEU A 130 -13.04 2.64 -7.44
C LEU A 130 -12.51 1.33 -6.80
N PHE A 131 -11.58 1.44 -5.87
CA PHE A 131 -10.94 0.30 -5.20
C PHE A 131 -11.51 0.05 -3.82
N ALA A 132 -11.70 1.11 -3.02
CA ALA A 132 -12.29 0.99 -1.69
C ALA A 132 -13.05 2.28 -1.30
N PRO A 133 -14.24 2.17 -0.69
CA PRO A 133 -14.98 3.32 -0.18
C PRO A 133 -14.16 4.05 0.90
N SER A 134 -14.31 5.38 0.98
CA SER A 134 -13.59 6.18 1.96
C SER A 134 -14.30 7.52 2.21
N GLU A 135 -14.82 7.71 3.41
CA GLU A 135 -15.37 8.99 3.85
C GLU A 135 -14.32 10.11 3.82
N GLN A 136 -13.04 9.78 4.09
CA GLN A 136 -11.94 10.73 4.03
C GLN A 136 -11.69 11.22 2.60
N ALA A 137 -11.70 10.33 1.60
CA ALA A 137 -11.54 10.73 0.19
C ALA A 137 -12.69 11.64 -0.25
N GLU A 138 -13.93 11.30 0.10
CA GLU A 138 -15.09 12.15 -0.19
C GLU A 138 -15.02 13.49 0.54
N HIS A 139 -14.58 13.49 1.81
CA HIS A 139 -14.37 14.72 2.57
C HIS A 139 -13.32 15.62 1.90
N ASN A 140 -12.20 15.07 1.47
CA ASN A 140 -11.15 15.80 0.78
C ASN A 140 -11.66 16.46 -0.51
N ILE A 141 -12.48 15.75 -1.30
CA ILE A 141 -13.10 16.30 -2.51
C ILE A 141 -14.04 17.48 -2.16
N ARG A 142 -14.92 17.30 -1.16
CA ARG A 142 -15.81 18.39 -0.70
C ARG A 142 -15.04 19.59 -0.16
N TYR A 143 -13.97 19.35 0.58
CA TYR A 143 -13.08 20.42 1.07
C TYR A 143 -12.48 21.22 -0.09
N LEU A 144 -11.95 20.53 -1.11
CA LEU A 144 -11.41 21.17 -2.31
C LEU A 144 -12.46 22.03 -3.03
N GLU A 145 -13.67 21.52 -3.25
CA GLU A 145 -14.78 22.26 -3.87
C GLU A 145 -15.11 23.53 -3.08
N THR A 146 -15.13 23.44 -1.76
CA THR A 146 -15.41 24.57 -0.87
C THR A 146 -14.28 25.60 -0.94
N ALA A 147 -13.03 25.18 -0.87
CA ALA A 147 -11.86 26.05 -0.91
C ALA A 147 -11.74 26.77 -2.26
N LEU A 148 -12.02 26.09 -3.36
CA LEU A 148 -11.98 26.64 -4.72
C LEU A 148 -13.24 27.44 -5.08
N LYS A 149 -14.29 27.38 -4.24
CA LYS A 149 -15.61 28.01 -4.48
C LYS A 149 -16.22 27.60 -5.84
N ARG A 150 -15.95 26.38 -6.28
CA ARG A 150 -16.50 25.79 -7.51
C ARG A 150 -16.62 24.28 -7.38
N LYS A 151 -17.57 23.70 -8.14
CA LYS A 151 -17.62 22.25 -8.30
C LYS A 151 -16.47 21.77 -9.15
N LEU A 152 -15.88 20.66 -8.74
CA LEU A 152 -14.89 19.95 -9.54
C LEU A 152 -15.64 19.04 -10.53
N ALA A 153 -15.08 18.88 -11.72
CA ALA A 153 -15.69 18.05 -12.76
C ALA A 153 -15.94 16.62 -12.25
N GLU A 154 -17.12 16.09 -12.52
CA GLU A 154 -17.43 14.67 -12.32
C GLU A 154 -16.87 13.88 -13.50
N ASP A 155 -15.55 13.58 -13.43
CA ASP A 155 -14.87 12.85 -14.48
C ASP A 155 -15.37 11.41 -14.56
N SER A 156 -15.58 10.90 -15.76
CA SER A 156 -15.75 9.46 -16.01
C SER A 156 -14.46 8.70 -15.66
N VAL A 157 -14.57 7.38 -15.47
CA VAL A 157 -13.39 6.54 -15.21
C VAL A 157 -12.31 6.71 -16.28
N ALA A 158 -12.71 6.82 -17.56
CA ALA A 158 -11.77 7.02 -18.66
C ALA A 158 -11.03 8.36 -18.58
N GLU A 159 -11.72 9.44 -18.18
CA GLU A 159 -11.11 10.75 -17.97
C GLU A 159 -10.16 10.76 -16.75
N LEU A 160 -10.55 10.13 -15.64
CA LEU A 160 -9.65 9.94 -14.49
C LEU A 160 -8.38 9.20 -14.91
N GLN A 161 -8.52 8.07 -15.60
CA GLN A 161 -7.38 7.29 -16.09
C GLN A 161 -6.48 8.08 -17.05
N LYS A 162 -7.06 8.91 -17.92
CA LYS A 162 -6.30 9.79 -18.81
C LYS A 162 -5.45 10.78 -18.00
N LYS A 163 -6.04 11.47 -17.02
CA LYS A 163 -5.33 12.42 -16.14
C LYS A 163 -4.22 11.75 -15.33
N LEU A 164 -4.46 10.54 -14.85
CA LEU A 164 -3.43 9.78 -14.12
C LEU A 164 -2.26 9.42 -15.01
N ARG A 165 -2.50 8.95 -16.25
CA ARG A 165 -1.42 8.67 -17.21
C ARG A 165 -0.61 9.92 -17.58
N GLU A 166 -1.27 11.07 -17.75
CA GLU A 166 -0.62 12.35 -18.04
C GLU A 166 0.28 12.84 -16.87
N ALA A 167 -0.01 12.35 -15.65
CA ALA A 167 0.75 12.64 -14.43
C ALA A 167 1.73 11.50 -14.03
N ASP A 168 1.96 10.52 -14.92
CA ASP A 168 2.79 9.33 -14.67
C ASP A 168 2.39 8.54 -13.40
N ILE A 169 1.09 8.56 -13.06
CA ILE A 169 0.54 7.80 -11.93
C ILE A 169 0.02 6.45 -12.45
N PRO A 170 0.45 5.32 -11.86
CA PRO A 170 -0.01 4.00 -12.28
C PRO A 170 -1.52 3.84 -12.06
N LEU A 171 -2.18 3.06 -12.93
CA LEU A 171 -3.63 2.84 -12.91
C LEU A 171 -4.05 1.58 -12.12
N HIS A 172 -3.14 0.68 -11.87
CA HIS A 172 -3.35 -0.61 -11.19
C HIS A 172 -2.13 -0.94 -10.34
N ALA A 173 -2.18 -2.02 -9.57
CA ALA A 173 -1.02 -2.52 -8.84
C ALA A 173 0.10 -2.95 -9.80
N SER A 174 1.32 -3.05 -9.31
CA SER A 174 2.48 -3.45 -10.12
C SER A 174 2.30 -4.84 -10.72
N ASP A 175 2.45 -4.97 -12.04
CA ASP A 175 2.40 -6.26 -12.74
C ASP A 175 3.49 -7.21 -12.22
N VAL A 176 4.65 -6.67 -11.84
CA VAL A 176 5.74 -7.44 -11.24
C VAL A 176 5.30 -8.01 -9.89
N THR A 177 4.66 -7.21 -9.05
CA THR A 177 4.12 -7.66 -7.76
C THR A 177 3.07 -8.73 -7.94
N MET A 178 2.15 -8.57 -8.90
CA MET A 178 1.15 -9.60 -9.21
C MET A 178 1.81 -10.92 -9.65
N ALA A 179 2.82 -10.86 -10.51
CA ALA A 179 3.56 -12.05 -10.93
C ALA A 179 4.32 -12.73 -9.78
N LEU A 180 4.89 -11.94 -8.85
CA LEU A 180 5.56 -12.46 -7.65
C LEU A 180 4.57 -13.16 -6.72
N LEU A 181 3.38 -12.60 -6.51
CA LEU A 181 2.33 -13.22 -5.70
C LEU A 181 1.83 -14.53 -6.31
N VAL A 182 1.69 -14.62 -7.64
CA VAL A 182 1.35 -15.88 -8.31
C VAL A 182 2.43 -16.94 -8.05
N LYS A 183 3.70 -16.59 -8.22
CA LYS A 183 4.82 -17.50 -7.95
C LYS A 183 4.89 -17.92 -6.49
N ALA A 184 4.68 -16.99 -5.56
CA ALA A 184 4.63 -17.28 -4.13
C ALA A 184 3.50 -18.28 -3.81
N GLY A 185 2.33 -18.11 -4.44
CA GLY A 185 1.21 -19.04 -4.31
C GLY A 185 1.54 -20.43 -4.84
N GLU A 186 2.19 -20.54 -6.01
CA GLU A 186 2.63 -21.82 -6.58
C GLU A 186 3.67 -22.52 -5.70
N GLU A 187 4.62 -21.78 -5.16
CA GLU A 187 5.61 -22.32 -4.22
C GLU A 187 4.95 -22.81 -2.93
N ALA A 188 3.98 -22.04 -2.39
CA ALA A 188 3.22 -22.43 -1.21
C ALA A 188 2.40 -23.69 -1.45
N GLU A 189 1.75 -23.85 -2.63
CA GLU A 189 1.09 -25.10 -3.02
C GLU A 189 2.09 -26.27 -3.02
N GLY A 190 3.24 -26.10 -3.63
CA GLY A 190 4.29 -27.14 -3.68
C GLY A 190 4.80 -27.57 -2.30
N ARG A 191 4.75 -26.69 -1.32
CA ARG A 191 5.12 -26.93 0.08
C ARG A 191 3.94 -27.35 0.96
N SER A 192 2.73 -27.54 0.40
CA SER A 192 1.49 -27.82 1.15
C SER A 192 1.11 -26.75 2.17
N LEU A 193 1.52 -25.50 1.94
CA LEU A 193 1.15 -24.33 2.73
C LEU A 193 -0.15 -23.71 2.18
N TRP A 194 -1.24 -24.48 2.24
CA TRP A 194 -2.50 -24.20 1.54
C TRP A 194 -3.09 -22.84 1.85
N GLN A 195 -3.02 -22.41 3.13
CA GLN A 195 -3.55 -21.10 3.53
C GLN A 195 -2.75 -19.96 2.88
N GLN A 196 -1.42 -20.04 2.90
CA GLN A 196 -0.57 -19.02 2.28
C GLN A 196 -0.74 -18.97 0.76
N ALA A 197 -0.93 -20.13 0.12
CA ALA A 197 -1.26 -20.20 -1.31
C ALA A 197 -2.58 -19.48 -1.62
N LEU A 198 -3.62 -19.78 -0.84
CA LEU A 198 -4.93 -19.12 -0.97
C LEU A 198 -4.82 -17.60 -0.76
N ASP A 199 -4.05 -17.15 0.22
CA ASP A 199 -3.90 -15.74 0.51
C ASP A 199 -3.18 -15.02 -0.65
N CYS A 200 -2.12 -15.61 -1.22
CA CYS A 200 -1.46 -15.09 -2.41
C CYS A 200 -2.43 -14.96 -3.60
N TYR A 201 -3.18 -16.01 -3.91
CA TYR A 201 -4.13 -15.98 -5.03
C TYR A 201 -5.30 -15.03 -4.80
N ARG A 202 -5.79 -14.89 -3.55
CA ARG A 202 -6.83 -13.92 -3.22
C ARG A 202 -6.36 -12.49 -3.40
N MET A 203 -5.12 -12.15 -3.02
CA MET A 203 -4.52 -10.85 -3.28
C MET A 203 -4.51 -10.54 -4.79
N VAL A 204 -4.02 -11.48 -5.60
CA VAL A 204 -4.00 -11.31 -7.07
C VAL A 204 -5.41 -11.15 -7.62
N TYR A 205 -6.33 -12.05 -7.24
CA TYR A 205 -7.71 -12.00 -7.72
C TYR A 205 -8.45 -10.72 -7.32
N ASP A 206 -8.24 -10.24 -6.11
CA ASP A 206 -8.85 -8.99 -5.63
C ASP A 206 -8.50 -7.80 -6.54
N LEU A 207 -7.29 -7.76 -7.06
CA LEU A 207 -6.80 -6.66 -7.90
C LEU A 207 -7.04 -6.87 -9.40
N THR A 208 -6.96 -8.11 -9.89
CA THR A 208 -6.97 -8.42 -11.35
C THR A 208 -8.31 -8.95 -11.85
N GLN A 209 -9.08 -9.60 -10.97
CA GLN A 209 -10.29 -10.38 -11.31
C GLN A 209 -10.01 -11.49 -12.37
N ASP A 210 -8.78 -12.02 -12.37
CA ASP A 210 -8.34 -13.04 -13.31
C ASP A 210 -9.04 -14.38 -13.07
N GLU A 211 -9.67 -14.93 -14.12
CA GLU A 211 -10.47 -16.18 -14.01
C GLU A 211 -9.59 -17.41 -13.77
N GLU A 212 -8.34 -17.45 -14.24
CA GLU A 212 -7.44 -18.57 -13.95
C GLU A 212 -7.08 -18.60 -12.47
N ILE A 213 -6.86 -17.43 -11.87
CA ILE A 213 -6.63 -17.30 -10.43
C ILE A 213 -7.88 -17.68 -9.63
N ALA A 214 -9.07 -17.28 -10.10
CA ALA A 214 -10.32 -17.71 -9.47
C ALA A 214 -10.49 -19.24 -9.48
N GLN A 215 -10.09 -19.91 -10.56
CA GLN A 215 -10.11 -21.38 -10.64
C GLN A 215 -9.13 -22.01 -9.63
N ARG A 216 -7.92 -21.46 -9.48
CA ARG A 216 -6.95 -21.93 -8.46
C ARG A 216 -7.51 -21.78 -7.05
N ILE A 217 -8.14 -20.65 -6.74
CA ILE A 217 -8.79 -20.44 -5.43
C ILE A 217 -9.87 -21.50 -5.20
N ARG A 218 -10.78 -21.73 -6.17
CA ARG A 218 -11.84 -22.75 -6.06
C ARG A 218 -11.31 -24.15 -5.85
N ARG A 219 -10.16 -24.49 -6.45
CA ARG A 219 -9.52 -25.81 -6.29
C ARG A 219 -8.96 -26.02 -4.88
N LEU A 220 -8.51 -24.97 -4.22
CA LEU A 220 -7.87 -25.04 -2.90
C LEU A 220 -8.84 -24.76 -1.73
N SER A 221 -10.06 -24.29 -2.02
CA SER A 221 -11.12 -24.01 -1.01
C SER A 221 -12.05 -25.19 -0.84
#